data_317415a0a3379f341dd2699b48c380ed
#
_entry.id   317415a0a3379f341dd2699b48c380ed
#
_cell.length_a   1.000
_cell.length_b   1.000
_cell.length_c   1.000
_cell.angle_alpha   90.00
_cell.angle_beta   90.00
_cell.angle_gamma   90.00
#
_symmetry.space_group_name_H-M   'P 1'
#
loop_
_entity.id
_entity.type
_entity.pdbx_description
1 polymer ?
#
loop_
_entity_poly.entity_id
_entity_poly.type
_entity_poly.pdbx_seq_one_letter_code
_entity_poly.pdbx_strand_id
1 'polypeptide(L)'
;TEEGLKNSSAKLYPQDTILVALYGATAGKVSLLSFEACSNQAVCGVIPPNKIMTTYIRYYLFSLYEHFITLSSGSARDNISQETIKNTILPIPQEKILKEYSDAVAPIISKTIANQSRISLSSETNSYPSC
;
A
#
# COMPACT_ATOMS: atom_id res chain seq x y z
N THR A 1 4.07 18.00 -14.18
CA THR A 1 3.74 19.43 -14.05
C THR A 1 2.44 19.58 -13.26
N GLU A 2 2.29 20.64 -12.47
CA GLU A 2 1.07 20.92 -11.69
C GLU A 2 -0.19 21.01 -12.57
N GLU A 3 -0.06 21.49 -13.79
CA GLU A 3 -1.15 21.53 -14.77
C GLU A 3 -1.60 20.14 -15.24
N GLY A 4 -0.68 19.20 -15.36
CA GLY A 4 -1.00 17.80 -15.70
C GLY A 4 -1.79 17.11 -14.57
N LEU A 5 -1.51 17.47 -13.31
CA LEU A 5 -2.22 16.94 -12.15
C LEU A 5 -3.67 17.45 -12.07
N LYS A 6 -3.90 18.72 -12.37
CA LYS A 6 -5.25 19.33 -12.34
C LYS A 6 -6.20 18.79 -13.42
N ASN A 7 -5.65 18.27 -14.53
CA ASN A 7 -6.41 17.76 -15.67
C ASN A 7 -6.42 16.23 -15.75
N SER A 8 -5.82 15.52 -14.80
CA SER A 8 -5.79 14.06 -14.74
C SER A 8 -6.65 13.55 -13.59
N SER A 9 -7.18 12.33 -13.71
CA SER A 9 -7.83 11.60 -12.62
C SER A 9 -6.84 11.10 -11.55
N ALA A 10 -5.57 11.54 -11.59
CA ALA A 10 -4.55 11.20 -10.64
C ALA A 10 -4.82 11.87 -9.29
N LYS A 11 -4.71 11.09 -8.22
CA LYS A 11 -4.82 11.58 -6.84
C LYS A 11 -3.43 11.66 -6.23
N LEU A 12 -3.16 12.78 -5.55
CA LEU A 12 -1.98 12.93 -4.72
C LEU A 12 -2.23 12.27 -3.36
N TYR A 13 -1.33 11.39 -2.98
CA TYR A 13 -1.37 10.70 -1.69
C TYR A 13 -0.18 11.11 -0.84
N PRO A 14 -0.39 11.46 0.43
CA PRO A 14 0.70 11.79 1.34
C PRO A 14 1.55 10.56 1.66
N GLN A 15 2.74 10.81 2.20
CA GLN A 15 3.56 9.77 2.82
C GLN A 15 2.75 8.98 3.85
N ASP A 16 3.11 7.72 4.07
CA ASP A 16 2.44 6.76 4.98
C ASP A 16 1.02 6.34 4.52
N THR A 17 0.60 6.70 3.29
CA THR A 17 -0.61 6.14 2.69
C THR A 17 -0.39 4.67 2.33
N ILE A 18 -1.38 3.85 2.66
CA ILE A 18 -1.42 2.44 2.27
C ILE A 18 -2.10 2.34 0.91
N LEU A 19 -1.45 1.74 -0.06
CA LEU A 19 -1.99 1.50 -1.40
C LEU A 19 -2.40 0.03 -1.55
N VAL A 20 -3.61 -0.20 -2.04
CA VAL A 20 -4.10 -1.52 -2.43
C VAL A 20 -4.29 -1.53 -3.95
N ALA A 21 -3.62 -2.42 -4.65
CA ALA A 21 -3.76 -2.58 -6.10
C ALA A 21 -5.12 -3.20 -6.43
N LEU A 22 -5.80 -2.63 -7.44
CA LEU A 22 -7.16 -3.02 -7.79
C LEU A 22 -7.24 -3.93 -9.01
N TYR A 23 -6.22 -3.92 -9.89
CA TYR A 23 -6.28 -4.56 -11.19
C TYR A 23 -5.05 -5.45 -11.50
N GLY A 24 -5.29 -6.46 -12.35
CA GLY A 24 -4.27 -7.29 -12.97
C GLY A 24 -3.55 -8.22 -11.99
N ALA A 25 -2.36 -8.67 -12.36
CA ALA A 25 -1.55 -9.63 -11.59
C ALA A 25 -1.13 -9.16 -10.19
N THR A 26 -1.32 -7.88 -9.88
CA THR A 26 -1.03 -7.30 -8.57
C THR A 26 -2.27 -7.00 -7.74
N ALA A 27 -3.48 -7.29 -8.25
CA ALA A 27 -4.72 -7.08 -7.50
C ALA A 27 -4.64 -7.65 -6.08
N GLY A 28 -5.10 -6.89 -5.10
CA GLY A 28 -5.05 -7.25 -3.68
C GLY A 28 -3.70 -7.05 -2.99
N LYS A 29 -2.62 -6.76 -3.72
CA LYS A 29 -1.32 -6.46 -3.09
C LYS A 29 -1.34 -5.10 -2.39
N VAL A 30 -0.73 -5.08 -1.22
CA VAL A 30 -0.69 -3.93 -0.32
C VAL A 30 0.73 -3.37 -0.27
N SER A 31 0.87 -2.07 -0.45
CA SER A 31 2.14 -1.35 -0.31
C SER A 31 1.99 -0.11 0.57
N LEU A 32 3.11 0.45 1.02
CA LEU A 32 3.16 1.66 1.83
C LEU A 32 3.97 2.71 1.08
N LEU A 33 3.40 3.92 0.94
CA LEU A 33 4.13 5.05 0.36
C LEU A 33 5.18 5.57 1.35
N SER A 34 6.43 5.56 0.94
CA SER A 34 7.55 6.15 1.70
C SER A 34 7.74 7.65 1.46
N PHE A 35 7.07 8.20 0.46
CA PHE A 35 7.06 9.63 0.08
C PHE A 35 5.70 9.98 -0.54
N GLU A 36 5.42 11.27 -0.67
CA GLU A 36 4.23 11.76 -1.36
C GLU A 36 4.29 11.38 -2.85
N ALA A 37 3.22 10.78 -3.38
CA ALA A 37 3.16 10.35 -4.76
C ALA A 37 1.76 10.47 -5.36
N CYS A 38 1.72 10.64 -6.68
CA CYS A 38 0.48 10.57 -7.44
C CYS A 38 0.19 9.15 -7.87
N SER A 39 -1.07 8.78 -7.85
CA SER A 39 -1.52 7.53 -8.44
C SER A 39 -2.84 7.71 -9.19
N ASN A 40 -3.09 6.80 -10.12
CA ASN A 40 -4.33 6.73 -10.89
C ASN A 40 -5.36 5.82 -10.20
N GLN A 41 -6.47 5.56 -10.88
CA GLN A 41 -7.56 4.71 -10.41
C GLN A 41 -7.20 3.21 -10.26
N ALA A 42 -5.98 2.81 -10.63
CA ALA A 42 -5.55 1.41 -10.50
C ALA A 42 -5.24 1.00 -9.06
N VAL A 43 -5.20 1.95 -8.14
CA VAL A 43 -5.01 1.70 -6.72
C VAL A 43 -6.07 2.38 -5.87
N CYS A 44 -6.36 1.78 -4.72
CA CYS A 44 -7.12 2.40 -3.64
C CYS A 44 -6.15 2.85 -2.55
N GLY A 45 -6.11 4.15 -2.27
CA GLY A 45 -5.32 4.70 -1.17
C GLY A 45 -6.12 4.75 0.12
N VAL A 46 -5.58 4.20 1.19
CA VAL A 46 -6.09 4.27 2.55
C VAL A 46 -5.16 5.16 3.36
N ILE A 47 -5.68 6.26 3.89
CA ILE A 47 -4.91 7.24 4.68
C ILE A 47 -5.23 7.01 6.16
N PRO A 48 -4.33 6.37 6.91
CA PRO A 48 -4.54 6.13 8.34
C PRO A 48 -4.42 7.43 9.15
N PRO A 49 -5.08 7.52 10.32
CA PRO A 49 -5.02 8.74 11.14
C PRO A 49 -3.68 8.97 11.84
N ASN A 50 -2.88 7.93 12.03
CA ASN A 50 -1.57 7.99 12.68
C ASN A 50 -0.71 6.76 12.37
N LYS A 51 0.58 6.80 12.72
CA LYS A 51 1.55 5.71 12.43
C LYS A 51 1.21 4.36 13.08
N ILE A 52 0.59 4.36 14.25
CA ILE A 52 0.17 3.12 14.92
C ILE A 52 -0.90 2.44 14.07
N MET A 53 -1.89 3.21 13.63
CA MET A 53 -2.95 2.72 12.75
C MET A 53 -2.41 2.36 11.36
N THR A 54 -1.41 3.07 10.83
CA THR A 54 -0.75 2.70 9.56
C THR A 54 -0.20 1.29 9.62
N THR A 55 0.55 0.97 10.69
CA THR A 55 1.11 -0.37 10.90
C THR A 55 0.01 -1.42 10.97
N TYR A 56 -1.00 -1.19 11.79
CA TYR A 56 -2.09 -2.13 12.00
C TYR A 56 -2.91 -2.37 10.72
N ILE A 57 -3.41 -1.30 10.09
CA ILE A 57 -4.24 -1.38 8.88
C ILE A 57 -3.48 -2.04 7.73
N ARG A 58 -2.20 -1.70 7.55
CA ARG A 58 -1.36 -2.30 6.51
C ARG A 58 -1.32 -3.82 6.61
N TYR A 59 -1.00 -4.35 7.79
CA TYR A 59 -0.89 -5.80 7.97
C TYR A 59 -2.24 -6.49 7.99
N TYR A 60 -3.27 -5.82 8.49
CA TYR A 60 -4.64 -6.32 8.40
C TYR A 60 -5.08 -6.48 6.93
N LEU A 61 -4.92 -5.45 6.11
CA LEU A 61 -5.23 -5.53 4.68
C LEU A 61 -4.36 -6.57 3.96
N PHE A 62 -3.09 -6.69 4.33
CA PHE A 62 -2.22 -7.73 3.80
C PHE A 62 -2.73 -9.15 4.13
N SER A 63 -3.24 -9.37 5.33
CA SER A 63 -3.81 -10.67 5.73
C SER A 63 -5.11 -11.01 4.99
N LEU A 64 -5.79 -10.03 4.41
CA LEU A 64 -7.01 -10.22 3.62
C LEU A 64 -6.75 -10.50 2.13
N TYR A 65 -5.49 -10.67 1.71
CA TYR A 65 -5.14 -10.87 0.30
C TYR A 65 -5.95 -11.99 -0.36
N GLU A 66 -5.97 -13.19 0.24
CA GLU A 66 -6.72 -14.33 -0.29
C GLU A 66 -8.25 -14.07 -0.34
N HIS A 67 -8.77 -13.33 0.63
CA HIS A 67 -10.16 -12.91 0.63
C HIS A 67 -10.48 -11.98 -0.54
N PHE A 68 -9.61 -10.98 -0.79
CA PHE A 68 -9.78 -10.09 -1.94
C PHE A 68 -9.70 -10.83 -3.28
N ILE A 69 -8.77 -11.78 -3.42
CA ILE A 69 -8.66 -12.61 -4.62
C ILE A 69 -9.92 -13.45 -4.82
N THR A 70 -10.45 -14.06 -3.76
CA THR A 70 -11.71 -14.83 -3.84
C THR A 70 -12.88 -13.96 -4.30
N LEU A 71 -12.98 -12.73 -3.80
CA LEU A 71 -14.02 -11.79 -4.24
C LEU A 71 -13.83 -11.33 -5.69
N SER A 72 -12.59 -11.26 -6.19
CA SER A 72 -12.31 -10.84 -7.55
C SER A 72 -12.57 -11.94 -8.59
N SER A 73 -12.37 -13.20 -8.22
CA SER A 73 -12.49 -14.36 -9.12
C SER A 73 -13.92 -14.65 -9.61
N GLY A 74 -14.94 -13.99 -9.06
CA GLY A 74 -16.32 -14.01 -9.55
C GLY A 74 -16.59 -13.04 -10.71
N SER A 75 -15.65 -12.18 -11.07
CA SER A 75 -15.75 -11.26 -12.21
C SER A 75 -14.93 -11.77 -13.40
N ALA A 76 -15.34 -11.41 -14.62
CA ALA A 76 -14.65 -11.83 -15.86
C ALA A 76 -13.21 -11.30 -15.98
N ARG A 77 -12.73 -10.55 -15.00
CA ARG A 77 -11.35 -10.04 -14.85
C ARG A 77 -11.03 -10.02 -13.37
N ASP A 78 -9.79 -10.36 -12.99
CA ASP A 78 -9.27 -10.33 -11.61
C ASP A 78 -9.17 -8.87 -11.12
N ASN A 79 -10.31 -8.25 -10.83
CA ASN A 79 -10.38 -6.85 -10.43
C ASN A 79 -11.09 -6.74 -9.08
N ILE A 80 -10.48 -6.00 -8.17
CA ILE A 80 -11.06 -5.62 -6.89
C ILE A 80 -11.65 -4.22 -7.03
N SER A 81 -12.88 -4.00 -6.60
CA SER A 81 -13.47 -2.67 -6.63
C SER A 81 -12.96 -1.81 -5.46
N GLN A 82 -12.90 -0.49 -5.64
CA GLN A 82 -12.65 0.42 -4.52
C GLN A 82 -13.68 0.27 -3.40
N GLU A 83 -14.91 -0.09 -3.76
CA GLU A 83 -16.00 -0.30 -2.82
C GLU A 83 -15.74 -1.53 -1.93
N THR A 84 -15.16 -2.59 -2.47
CA THR A 84 -14.73 -3.76 -1.70
C THR A 84 -13.75 -3.37 -0.59
N ILE A 85 -12.76 -2.53 -0.92
CA ILE A 85 -11.80 -2.05 0.08
C ILE A 85 -12.47 -1.14 1.11
N LYS A 86 -13.34 -0.22 0.69
CA LYS A 86 -14.06 0.71 1.58
C LYS A 86 -15.01 0.00 2.54
N ASN A 87 -15.64 -1.07 2.09
CA ASN A 87 -16.60 -1.85 2.88
C ASN A 87 -15.91 -2.94 3.73
N THR A 88 -14.59 -3.04 3.68
CA THR A 88 -13.84 -3.96 4.54
C THR A 88 -14.00 -3.57 6.00
N ILE A 89 -14.53 -4.49 6.79
CA ILE A 89 -14.71 -4.29 8.24
C ILE A 89 -13.34 -4.41 8.91
N LEU A 90 -12.92 -3.34 9.57
CA LEU A 90 -11.68 -3.30 10.34
C LEU A 90 -12.02 -3.40 11.84
N PRO A 91 -11.73 -4.54 12.51
CA PRO A 91 -11.83 -4.60 13.95
C PRO A 91 -10.76 -3.70 14.59
N ILE A 92 -11.14 -2.78 15.46
CA ILE A 92 -10.21 -1.88 16.14
C ILE A 92 -9.93 -2.41 17.54
N PRO A 93 -8.70 -2.92 17.81
CA PRO A 93 -8.31 -3.35 19.15
C PRO A 93 -8.21 -2.16 20.12
N GLN A 94 -8.18 -2.48 21.42
CA GLN A 94 -7.92 -1.47 22.44
C GLN A 94 -6.57 -0.75 22.16
N GLU A 95 -6.49 0.53 22.47
CA GLU A 95 -5.32 1.37 22.19
C GLU A 95 -4.00 0.80 22.75
N LYS A 96 -4.05 0.22 23.95
CA LYS A 96 -2.91 -0.46 24.56
C LYS A 96 -2.36 -1.60 23.68
N ILE A 97 -3.25 -2.45 23.15
CA ILE A 97 -2.88 -3.58 22.28
C ILE A 97 -2.33 -3.08 20.96
N LEU A 98 -2.93 -2.04 20.37
CA LEU A 98 -2.45 -1.40 19.15
C LEU A 98 -1.04 -0.85 19.32
N LYS A 99 -0.76 -0.22 20.47
CA LYS A 99 0.56 0.32 20.77
C LYS A 99 1.59 -0.79 20.93
N GLU A 100 1.31 -1.81 21.73
CA GLU A 100 2.20 -2.97 21.92
C GLU A 100 2.51 -3.67 20.58
N TYR A 101 1.50 -3.85 19.74
CA TYR A 101 1.66 -4.40 18.39
C TYR A 101 2.55 -3.51 17.51
N SER A 102 2.28 -2.21 17.48
CA SER A 102 3.07 -1.25 16.69
C SER A 102 4.53 -1.24 17.12
N ASP A 103 4.80 -1.22 18.43
CA ASP A 103 6.16 -1.23 18.97
C ASP A 103 6.92 -2.52 18.63
N ALA A 104 6.23 -3.66 18.63
CA ALA A 104 6.82 -4.94 18.24
C ALA A 104 7.14 -5.03 16.75
N VAL A 105 6.31 -4.44 15.89
CA VAL A 105 6.44 -4.54 14.42
C VAL A 105 7.30 -3.42 13.82
N ALA A 106 7.41 -2.26 14.46
CA ALA A 106 8.15 -1.11 13.95
C ALA A 106 9.61 -1.42 13.56
N PRO A 107 10.40 -2.18 14.34
CA PRO A 107 11.78 -2.53 13.97
C PRO A 107 11.84 -3.39 12.70
N ILE A 108 10.86 -4.25 12.47
CA ILE A 108 10.77 -5.13 11.29
C ILE A 108 10.49 -4.29 10.05
N ILE A 109 9.54 -3.35 10.14
CA ILE A 109 9.21 -2.42 9.05
C ILE A 109 10.42 -1.57 8.67
N SER A 110 11.12 -1.01 9.66
CA SER A 110 12.31 -0.18 9.43
C SER A 110 13.40 -0.94 8.71
N LYS A 111 13.65 -2.20 9.08
CA LYS A 111 14.61 -3.07 8.39
C LYS A 111 14.18 -3.39 6.97
N THR A 112 12.90 -3.65 6.74
CA THR A 112 12.36 -3.95 5.40
C THR A 112 12.54 -2.76 4.48
N ILE A 113 12.19 -1.55 4.92
CA ILE A 113 12.36 -0.31 4.14
C ILE A 113 13.84 -0.06 3.83
N ALA A 114 14.73 -0.18 4.82
CA ALA A 114 16.16 0.00 4.63
C ALA A 114 16.75 -1.00 3.62
N ASN A 115 16.32 -2.26 3.66
CA ASN A 115 16.76 -3.28 2.71
C ASN A 115 16.25 -3.01 1.29
N GLN A 116 15.01 -2.56 1.12
CA GLN A 116 14.46 -2.18 -0.19
C GLN A 116 15.25 -1.02 -0.81
N SER A 117 15.58 0.00 -0.04
CA SER A 117 16.40 1.13 -0.50
C SER A 117 17.81 0.68 -0.93
N ARG A 118 18.42 -0.28 -0.22
CA ARG A 118 19.73 -0.83 -0.59
C ARG A 118 19.69 -1.63 -1.89
N ILE A 119 18.63 -2.42 -2.11
CA ILE A 119 18.42 -3.19 -3.34
C ILE A 119 18.24 -2.25 -4.54
N SER A 120 17.46 -1.18 -4.40
CA SER A 120 17.26 -0.18 -5.46
C SER A 120 18.58 0.48 -5.86
N LEU A 121 19.39 0.91 -4.89
CA LEU A 121 20.71 1.49 -5.15
C LEU A 121 21.65 0.51 -5.84
N SER A 122 21.63 -0.77 -5.48
CA SER A 122 22.50 -1.78 -6.12
C SER A 122 22.05 -2.12 -7.56
N SER A 123 20.76 -2.01 -7.87
CA SER A 123 20.26 -2.22 -9.23
C SER A 123 20.60 -1.05 -10.16
N GLU A 124 20.62 0.18 -9.66
CA GLU A 124 21.03 1.37 -10.44
C GLU A 124 22.53 1.37 -10.77
N THR A 125 23.38 0.86 -9.87
CA THR A 125 24.82 0.75 -10.13
C THR A 125 25.19 -0.34 -11.15
N ASN A 126 24.29 -1.30 -11.42
CA ASN A 126 24.51 -2.35 -12.42
C ASN A 126 23.94 -2.05 -13.80
N SER A 127 23.31 -0.89 -14.01
CA SER A 127 22.64 -0.52 -15.27
C SER A 127 23.36 0.55 -16.08
N TYR A 128 24.71 0.70 -15.97
CA TYR A 128 25.49 1.45 -16.94
C TYR A 128 26.04 0.50 -18.00
N PRO A 129 25.49 0.47 -19.22
CA PRO A 129 26.24 -0.02 -20.35
C PRO A 129 27.31 1.03 -20.67
N SER A 130 28.55 0.65 -20.53
CA SER A 130 29.65 1.36 -21.19
C SER A 130 29.33 1.53 -22.69
N CYS A 131 29.39 2.73 -23.13
CA CYS A 131 29.39 3.05 -24.55
C CYS A 131 30.46 2.28 -25.28
#